data_c8318ece9a77a3afc26bab9c5c8c4a79
#
_entry.id   c8318ece9a77a3afc26bab9c5c8c4a79
#
_cell.length_a   1.000
_cell.length_b   1.000
_cell.length_c   1.000
_cell.angle_alpha   90.00
_cell.angle_beta   90.00
_cell.angle_gamma   90.00
#
_symmetry.space_group_name_H-M   'P 1'
#
loop_
_entity.id
_entity.type
_entity.pdbx_description
1 polymer ?
#
loop_
_entity_poly.entity_id
_entity_poly.type
_entity_poly.pdbx_seq_one_letter_code
_entity_poly.pdbx_strand_id
1 'polypeptide(L)'
;MREAQPNVILILADDMGFGDLSCFNEGRSRTPCLDKLVEESVWFNQAYSASAVCAPARAALLTGRYPHRTGVVSLNQKKFPDLTSLHPDEVTIADLFKEKGYVTGLVGKWHNGEGEVCHPLSRGFDEFEGFISADDYLPSYYDYKLNIAGGIHAFCDQYITYDLSDRAIEFVRRHKDQPFFLHLGHAAPHRPLEAPDEIVAQYRERGFDEKTALVYAMIEVMDEGIGLLMHELDTLGLRDNTIVIFASDNGPDPLAGERFNHQLRGMKYEVYEGGIHVPFMVSWPSQLEPGTRDDVVHFIDVVPTLAELCDLDLSSALDIDGKSLVDVLFDSGRDQEAHFWQWNRGIPHYSHNAALRDGDWKLVLPFLTRNLVSEESTLSPALYNLKDDPFEITDLAEQHPERVQKMNARIDAWAADVEEDRVRHNA
;
A
#
# COMPACT_ATOMS: atom_id res chain seq x y z
N MET A 1 13.34 22.52 -25.02
CA MET A 1 12.47 22.98 -23.89
C MET A 1 12.63 21.87 -22.85
N ARG A 2 12.91 22.17 -21.57
CA ARG A 2 12.77 21.12 -20.55
C ARG A 2 11.30 20.68 -20.60
N GLU A 3 11.06 19.39 -20.72
CA GLU A 3 9.69 18.86 -20.54
C GLU A 3 9.19 19.33 -19.17
N ALA A 4 7.89 19.68 -19.12
CA ALA A 4 7.31 20.12 -17.85
C ALA A 4 7.39 18.97 -16.84
N GLN A 5 7.81 19.26 -15.60
CA GLN A 5 7.82 18.27 -14.53
C GLN A 5 6.42 17.63 -14.39
N PRO A 6 6.27 16.30 -14.38
CA PRO A 6 4.97 15.67 -14.25
C PRO A 6 4.39 15.89 -12.84
N ASN A 7 3.08 16.01 -12.74
CA ASN A 7 2.40 15.85 -11.46
C ASN A 7 2.42 14.37 -11.05
N VAL A 8 2.30 14.10 -9.76
CA VAL A 8 2.22 12.74 -9.25
C VAL A 8 1.05 12.62 -8.28
N ILE A 9 0.21 11.60 -8.49
CA ILE A 9 -0.85 11.21 -7.56
C ILE A 9 -0.63 9.75 -7.17
N LEU A 10 -0.41 9.50 -5.89
CA LEU A 10 -0.30 8.18 -5.29
C LEU A 10 -1.58 7.87 -4.52
N ILE A 11 -2.42 6.99 -5.05
CA ILE A 11 -3.71 6.58 -4.47
C ILE A 11 -3.51 5.24 -3.78
N LEU A 12 -3.86 5.15 -2.50
CA LEU A 12 -3.72 3.95 -1.70
C LEU A 12 -5.04 3.58 -1.04
N ALA A 13 -5.58 2.40 -1.39
CA ALA A 13 -6.69 1.78 -0.68
C ALA A 13 -6.21 1.13 0.62
N ASP A 14 -7.12 0.89 1.56
CA ASP A 14 -6.85 0.30 2.88
C ASP A 14 -7.61 -1.03 3.03
N ASP A 15 -6.89 -2.15 3.06
CA ASP A 15 -7.46 -3.51 3.15
C ASP A 15 -8.20 -4.00 1.87
N MET A 16 -7.87 -3.48 0.70
CA MET A 16 -8.43 -3.94 -0.57
C MET A 16 -7.63 -5.13 -1.12
N GLY A 17 -8.29 -6.24 -1.35
CA GLY A 17 -7.66 -7.43 -1.94
C GLY A 17 -7.46 -7.32 -3.44
N PHE A 18 -6.54 -8.14 -3.99
CA PHE A 18 -6.32 -8.25 -5.42
C PHE A 18 -7.61 -8.62 -6.18
N GLY A 19 -8.41 -9.52 -5.60
CA GLY A 19 -9.69 -9.96 -6.16
C GLY A 19 -10.87 -9.00 -5.97
N ASP A 20 -10.66 -7.79 -5.44
CA ASP A 20 -11.75 -6.84 -5.22
C ASP A 20 -12.04 -5.95 -6.43
N LEU A 21 -11.17 -5.91 -7.46
CA LEU A 21 -11.44 -5.22 -8.72
C LEU A 21 -12.42 -6.01 -9.59
N SER A 22 -13.44 -5.34 -10.15
CA SER A 22 -14.50 -6.02 -10.91
C SER A 22 -14.00 -6.70 -12.18
N CYS A 23 -12.97 -6.22 -12.83
CA CYS A 23 -12.33 -6.87 -13.98
C CYS A 23 -11.65 -8.20 -13.62
N PHE A 24 -11.30 -8.46 -12.35
CA PHE A 24 -10.68 -9.72 -11.90
C PHE A 24 -11.61 -10.63 -11.09
N ASN A 25 -12.87 -10.23 -10.84
CA ASN A 25 -13.81 -10.99 -10.02
C ASN A 25 -15.15 -11.28 -10.69
N GLU A 26 -15.20 -11.23 -12.02
CA GLU A 26 -16.41 -11.49 -12.81
C GLU A 26 -17.56 -10.52 -12.46
N GLY A 27 -17.24 -9.28 -12.10
CA GLY A 27 -18.23 -8.26 -11.75
C GLY A 27 -18.90 -8.47 -10.39
N ARG A 28 -18.25 -9.16 -9.45
CA ARG A 28 -18.77 -9.31 -8.07
C ARG A 28 -18.85 -7.96 -7.36
N SER A 29 -17.79 -7.20 -7.36
CA SER A 29 -17.80 -5.78 -7.02
C SER A 29 -18.18 -4.93 -8.24
N ARG A 30 -18.19 -3.60 -8.10
CA ARG A 30 -18.40 -2.64 -9.19
C ARG A 30 -17.34 -1.56 -9.09
N THR A 31 -16.33 -1.63 -9.96
CA THR A 31 -15.19 -0.72 -9.99
C THR A 31 -14.91 -0.20 -11.40
N PRO A 32 -15.93 0.38 -12.10
CA PRO A 32 -15.77 0.74 -13.50
C PRO A 32 -14.70 1.80 -13.76
N CYS A 33 -14.45 2.70 -12.80
CA CYS A 33 -13.41 3.72 -12.94
C CYS A 33 -12.01 3.13 -12.76
N LEU A 34 -11.81 2.25 -11.78
CA LEU A 34 -10.56 1.51 -11.59
C LEU A 34 -10.32 0.51 -12.71
N ASP A 35 -11.36 -0.18 -13.21
CA ASP A 35 -11.25 -1.08 -14.35
C ASP A 35 -10.78 -0.33 -15.61
N LYS A 36 -11.32 0.86 -15.85
CA LYS A 36 -10.84 1.76 -16.92
C LYS A 36 -9.40 2.19 -16.67
N LEU A 37 -9.03 2.52 -15.44
CA LEU A 37 -7.66 2.88 -15.10
C LEU A 37 -6.70 1.71 -15.32
N VAL A 38 -7.10 0.45 -15.05
CA VAL A 38 -6.33 -0.75 -15.42
C VAL A 38 -6.07 -0.80 -16.93
N GLU A 39 -7.11 -0.57 -17.75
CA GLU A 39 -6.99 -0.58 -19.22
C GLU A 39 -6.08 0.53 -19.75
N GLU A 40 -5.99 1.67 -19.05
CA GLU A 40 -5.19 2.85 -19.42
C GLU A 40 -3.82 2.90 -18.75
N SER A 41 -3.40 1.84 -18.06
CA SER A 41 -2.17 1.80 -17.24
C SER A 41 -1.23 0.67 -17.62
N VAL A 42 0.00 0.74 -17.12
CA VAL A 42 0.84 -0.42 -16.91
C VAL A 42 0.35 -1.13 -15.65
N TRP A 43 -0.24 -2.31 -15.85
CA TRP A 43 -0.74 -3.19 -14.79
C TRP A 43 0.31 -4.25 -14.42
N PHE A 44 0.48 -4.52 -13.14
CA PHE A 44 1.43 -5.52 -12.66
C PHE A 44 0.71 -6.75 -12.08
N ASN A 45 0.92 -7.92 -12.73
CA ASN A 45 0.34 -9.19 -12.28
C ASN A 45 0.97 -9.69 -10.98
N GLN A 46 2.16 -9.22 -10.62
CA GLN A 46 2.94 -9.72 -9.49
C GLN A 46 3.46 -8.55 -8.64
N ALA A 47 2.51 -7.76 -8.10
CA ALA A 47 2.84 -6.62 -7.27
C ALA A 47 2.62 -6.91 -5.78
N TYR A 48 3.57 -6.46 -4.97
CA TYR A 48 3.61 -6.78 -3.55
C TYR A 48 3.70 -5.55 -2.66
N SER A 49 2.80 -5.50 -1.68
CA SER A 49 2.99 -4.65 -0.52
C SER A 49 4.23 -5.11 0.27
N ALA A 50 4.88 -4.19 0.96
CA ALA A 50 6.05 -4.49 1.80
C ALA A 50 5.70 -5.16 3.13
N SER A 51 4.42 -5.25 3.48
CA SER A 51 3.94 -5.90 4.69
C SER A 51 2.51 -6.40 4.53
N ALA A 52 2.15 -7.43 5.27
CA ALA A 52 0.77 -7.92 5.34
C ALA A 52 -0.15 -7.03 6.20
N VAL A 53 0.29 -5.81 6.55
CA VAL A 53 -0.46 -4.85 7.38
C VAL A 53 -0.10 -3.40 7.05
N CYS A 54 -1.05 -2.49 7.28
CA CYS A 54 -1.06 -1.13 6.75
C CYS A 54 0.12 -0.23 7.20
N ALA A 55 0.37 -0.02 8.49
CA ALA A 55 1.38 0.96 8.90
C ALA A 55 2.79 0.64 8.36
N PRO A 56 3.32 -0.59 8.51
CA PRO A 56 4.60 -0.97 7.91
C PRO A 56 4.63 -0.88 6.38
N ALA A 57 3.53 -1.28 5.71
CA ALA A 57 3.43 -1.17 4.25
C ALA A 57 3.55 0.29 3.77
N ARG A 58 2.85 1.21 4.46
CA ARG A 58 2.88 2.66 4.16
C ARG A 58 4.25 3.26 4.41
N ALA A 59 4.93 2.88 5.49
CA ALA A 59 6.30 3.32 5.77
C ALA A 59 7.25 2.94 4.63
N ALA A 60 7.23 1.69 4.19
CA ALA A 60 8.07 1.23 3.09
C ALA A 60 7.74 1.91 1.76
N LEU A 61 6.46 2.11 1.45
CA LEU A 61 6.00 2.81 0.24
C LEU A 61 6.54 4.25 0.18
N LEU A 62 6.61 4.93 1.33
CA LEU A 62 7.02 6.32 1.40
C LEU A 62 8.53 6.51 1.53
N THR A 63 9.29 5.49 1.94
CA THR A 63 10.74 5.61 2.19
C THR A 63 11.60 4.81 1.20
N GLY A 64 11.04 3.82 0.49
CA GLY A 64 11.80 2.91 -0.36
C GLY A 64 12.64 1.89 0.42
N ARG A 65 12.35 1.71 1.72
CA ARG A 65 13.11 0.86 2.64
C ARG A 65 12.20 -0.21 3.25
N TYR A 66 12.78 -1.35 3.63
CA TYR A 66 12.00 -2.34 4.39
C TYR A 66 11.45 -1.73 5.69
N PRO A 67 10.20 -2.05 6.09
CA PRO A 67 9.56 -1.47 7.27
C PRO A 67 10.40 -1.55 8.54
N HIS A 68 11.15 -2.65 8.68
CA HIS A 68 12.01 -2.92 9.83
C HIS A 68 13.10 -1.86 10.00
N ARG A 69 13.62 -1.29 8.92
CA ARG A 69 14.61 -0.20 8.97
C ARG A 69 14.01 1.11 9.43
N THR A 70 12.72 1.33 9.16
CA THR A 70 12.05 2.62 9.33
C THR A 70 11.52 2.88 10.73
N GLY A 71 11.53 1.86 11.61
CA GLY A 71 10.91 1.91 12.94
C GLY A 71 9.42 1.51 12.95
N VAL A 72 8.77 1.40 11.78
CA VAL A 72 7.34 1.07 11.70
C VAL A 72 7.15 -0.42 11.44
N VAL A 73 7.04 -1.21 12.49
CA VAL A 73 6.89 -2.67 12.42
C VAL A 73 5.60 -3.19 13.05
N SER A 74 4.80 -2.31 13.66
CA SER A 74 3.56 -2.69 14.33
C SER A 74 2.39 -1.78 13.89
N LEU A 75 1.18 -2.09 14.34
CA LEU A 75 -0.06 -1.38 13.95
C LEU A 75 -0.62 -0.50 15.05
N ASN A 76 -0.46 -0.92 16.31
CA ASN A 76 -1.17 -0.31 17.42
C ASN A 76 -0.30 0.76 18.08
N GLN A 77 -0.52 2.00 17.69
CA GLN A 77 0.19 3.16 18.17
C GLN A 77 0.13 3.34 19.68
N LYS A 78 -1.05 3.12 20.30
CA LYS A 78 -1.23 3.26 21.76
C LYS A 78 -0.45 2.21 22.55
N LYS A 79 -0.36 0.99 22.00
CA LYS A 79 0.31 -0.12 22.67
C LYS A 79 1.82 -0.18 22.39
N PHE A 80 2.21 0.22 21.21
CA PHE A 80 3.58 0.11 20.71
C PHE A 80 4.00 1.41 19.98
N PRO A 81 4.02 2.58 20.64
CA PRO A 81 4.31 3.86 19.99
C PRO A 81 5.67 3.87 19.29
N ASP A 82 6.69 3.27 19.92
CA ASP A 82 8.06 3.21 19.38
C ASP A 82 8.23 2.22 18.21
N LEU A 83 7.21 1.40 17.94
CA LEU A 83 7.22 0.41 16.84
C LEU A 83 6.22 0.77 15.73
N THR A 84 5.64 1.97 15.79
CA THR A 84 4.62 2.45 14.84
C THR A 84 4.91 3.86 14.34
N SER A 85 6.10 4.37 14.64
CA SER A 85 6.53 5.73 14.30
C SER A 85 7.77 5.68 13.44
N LEU A 86 7.80 6.44 12.35
CA LEU A 86 8.99 6.62 11.52
C LEU A 86 10.14 7.17 12.36
N HIS A 87 11.33 6.62 12.19
CA HIS A 87 12.52 7.18 12.79
C HIS A 87 12.75 8.64 12.36
N PRO A 88 13.31 9.49 13.23
CA PRO A 88 13.43 10.92 12.96
C PRO A 88 14.26 11.27 11.73
N ASP A 89 15.21 10.43 11.35
CA ASP A 89 16.14 10.61 10.22
C ASP A 89 15.66 9.95 8.91
N GLU A 90 14.52 9.26 8.93
CA GLU A 90 13.92 8.74 7.68
C GLU A 90 13.51 9.88 6.77
N VAL A 91 13.87 9.78 5.51
CA VAL A 91 13.47 10.70 4.44
C VAL A 91 12.33 10.06 3.67
N THR A 92 11.22 10.78 3.55
CA THR A 92 10.06 10.31 2.77
C THR A 92 10.14 10.81 1.33
N ILE A 93 9.39 10.17 0.45
CA ILE A 93 9.25 10.65 -0.93
C ILE A 93 8.67 12.08 -1.00
N ALA A 94 7.86 12.48 0.00
CA ALA A 94 7.33 13.85 0.06
C ALA A 94 8.44 14.87 0.36
N ASP A 95 9.43 14.52 1.19
CA ASP A 95 10.62 15.35 1.41
C ASP A 95 11.37 15.57 0.09
N LEU A 96 11.59 14.51 -0.69
CA LEU A 96 12.28 14.56 -1.98
C LEU A 96 11.53 15.42 -3.02
N PHE A 97 10.21 15.27 -3.11
CA PHE A 97 9.38 16.10 -3.97
C PHE A 97 9.41 17.58 -3.56
N LYS A 98 9.33 17.85 -2.25
CA LYS A 98 9.42 19.21 -1.71
C LYS A 98 10.78 19.85 -2.00
N GLU A 99 11.89 19.12 -1.84
CA GLU A 99 13.23 19.57 -2.20
C GLU A 99 13.36 19.90 -3.70
N LYS A 100 12.63 19.15 -4.57
CA LYS A 100 12.55 19.40 -6.00
C LYS A 100 11.70 20.61 -6.36
N GLY A 101 10.93 21.16 -5.41
CA GLY A 101 10.07 22.34 -5.60
C GLY A 101 8.61 21.99 -5.99
N TYR A 102 8.17 20.77 -5.75
CA TYR A 102 6.77 20.40 -5.84
C TYR A 102 5.99 20.92 -4.64
N VAL A 103 4.71 21.22 -4.84
CA VAL A 103 3.76 21.32 -3.72
C VAL A 103 3.33 19.91 -3.33
N THR A 104 3.41 19.60 -2.05
CA THR A 104 3.17 18.25 -1.55
C THR A 104 1.94 18.22 -0.65
N GLY A 105 1.02 17.29 -0.92
CA GLY A 105 -0.20 17.12 -0.15
C GLY A 105 -0.43 15.67 0.26
N LEU A 106 -0.96 15.50 1.48
CA LEU A 106 -1.52 14.24 1.96
C LEU A 106 -2.99 14.44 2.31
N VAL A 107 -3.85 13.68 1.64
CA VAL A 107 -5.28 13.59 1.94
C VAL A 107 -5.59 12.18 2.44
N GLY A 108 -6.17 12.07 3.64
CA GLY A 108 -6.58 10.79 4.23
C GLY A 108 -5.59 10.20 5.24
N LYS A 109 -5.41 8.88 5.20
CA LYS A 109 -4.72 8.09 6.22
C LYS A 109 -3.19 8.22 6.15
N TRP A 110 -2.57 8.56 7.30
CA TRP A 110 -1.12 8.60 7.48
C TRP A 110 -0.55 7.28 8.01
N HIS A 111 -0.84 6.92 9.24
CA HIS A 111 -0.47 5.69 9.96
C HIS A 111 1.04 5.44 10.15
N ASN A 112 1.86 6.49 10.18
CA ASN A 112 3.33 6.39 10.35
C ASN A 112 3.85 7.19 11.55
N GLY A 113 3.08 7.21 12.62
CA GLY A 113 3.45 7.84 13.89
C GLY A 113 2.60 9.05 14.25
N GLU A 114 2.51 9.28 15.55
CA GLU A 114 1.89 10.44 16.17
C GLU A 114 2.97 11.40 16.70
N GLY A 115 2.55 12.62 17.02
CA GLY A 115 3.44 13.65 17.55
C GLY A 115 4.12 14.48 16.48
N GLU A 116 4.74 15.57 16.93
CA GLU A 116 5.26 16.62 16.05
C GLU A 116 6.31 16.10 15.04
N VAL A 117 7.23 15.26 15.51
CA VAL A 117 8.33 14.73 14.68
C VAL A 117 7.83 13.80 13.57
N CYS A 118 6.75 13.05 13.84
CA CYS A 118 6.19 12.09 12.87
C CYS A 118 4.99 12.64 12.11
N HIS A 119 4.55 13.87 12.42
CA HIS A 119 3.42 14.48 11.74
C HIS A 119 3.69 14.69 10.25
N PRO A 120 2.73 14.47 9.34
CA PRO A 120 2.93 14.63 7.90
C PRO A 120 3.60 15.95 7.50
N LEU A 121 3.20 17.07 8.13
CA LEU A 121 3.81 18.39 7.88
C LEU A 121 5.29 18.48 8.27
N SER A 122 5.78 17.58 9.13
CA SER A 122 7.20 17.44 9.48
C SER A 122 7.91 16.37 8.64
N ARG A 123 7.19 15.75 7.70
CA ARG A 123 7.64 14.65 6.83
C ARG A 123 7.43 14.96 5.35
N GLY A 124 7.76 16.19 4.97
CA GLY A 124 7.80 16.62 3.58
C GLY A 124 6.48 17.13 3.01
N PHE A 125 5.33 16.92 3.67
CA PHE A 125 4.06 17.44 3.16
C PHE A 125 3.85 18.90 3.52
N ASP A 126 3.44 19.72 2.55
CA ASP A 126 3.05 21.12 2.75
C ASP A 126 1.61 21.23 3.27
N GLU A 127 0.73 20.33 2.84
CA GLU A 127 -0.66 20.27 3.24
C GLU A 127 -1.01 18.87 3.78
N PHE A 128 -1.79 18.83 4.86
CA PHE A 128 -2.34 17.61 5.42
C PHE A 128 -3.82 17.80 5.76
N GLU A 129 -4.68 17.04 5.09
CA GLU A 129 -6.11 16.99 5.34
C GLU A 129 -6.53 15.51 5.55
N GLY A 130 -6.37 15.00 6.78
CA GLY A 130 -6.50 13.58 6.99
C GLY A 130 -6.44 13.15 8.46
N PHE A 131 -6.13 11.89 8.68
CA PHE A 131 -6.10 11.29 10.02
C PHE A 131 -4.83 10.44 10.23
N ILE A 132 -4.35 10.46 11.47
CA ILE A 132 -3.11 9.77 11.84
C ILE A 132 -3.34 8.26 11.89
N SER A 133 -4.40 7.81 12.57
CA SER A 133 -4.78 6.40 12.67
C SER A 133 -6.30 6.26 12.71
N ALA A 134 -6.83 5.12 12.26
CA ALA A 134 -8.26 4.87 12.27
C ALA A 134 -8.82 4.76 13.69
N ASP A 135 -8.06 4.23 14.64
CA ASP A 135 -8.53 3.92 16.01
C ASP A 135 -9.06 5.17 16.78
N ASP A 136 -8.49 6.35 16.51
CA ASP A 136 -8.84 7.59 17.25
C ASP A 136 -9.64 8.58 16.40
N TYR A 137 -9.57 8.46 15.08
CA TYR A 137 -10.12 9.45 14.17
C TYR A 137 -11.36 8.95 13.42
N LEU A 138 -11.54 7.63 13.30
CA LEU A 138 -12.59 7.01 12.49
C LEU A 138 -13.45 6.02 13.29
N PRO A 139 -14.23 6.50 14.28
CA PRO A 139 -15.17 5.64 14.99
C PRO A 139 -16.30 5.14 14.07
N SER A 140 -16.65 5.91 13.04
CA SER A 140 -17.63 5.60 12.00
C SER A 140 -17.24 6.32 10.70
N TYR A 141 -17.69 5.80 9.55
CA TYR A 141 -17.51 6.49 8.25
C TYR A 141 -18.41 7.74 8.13
N TYR A 142 -19.36 7.92 9.03
CA TYR A 142 -20.25 9.08 9.12
C TYR A 142 -19.98 9.99 10.33
N ASP A 143 -19.09 9.56 11.24
CA ASP A 143 -18.64 10.34 12.41
C ASP A 143 -17.13 10.17 12.54
N TYR A 144 -16.38 11.17 12.12
CA TYR A 144 -14.92 11.09 12.04
C TYR A 144 -14.25 12.43 12.36
N LYS A 145 -12.94 12.38 12.50
CA LYS A 145 -12.10 13.56 12.71
C LYS A 145 -11.01 13.61 11.64
N LEU A 146 -10.72 14.81 11.15
CA LEU A 146 -9.59 15.08 10.30
C LEU A 146 -8.70 16.15 10.93
N ASN A 147 -7.41 16.04 10.71
CA ASN A 147 -6.46 17.12 10.90
C ASN A 147 -6.47 17.98 9.63
N ILE A 148 -6.77 19.26 9.78
CA ILE A 148 -6.84 20.23 8.68
C ILE A 148 -6.13 21.50 9.14
N ALA A 149 -5.14 21.96 8.40
CA ALA A 149 -4.38 23.17 8.73
C ALA A 149 -3.81 23.17 10.16
N GLY A 150 -3.38 21.99 10.66
CA GLY A 150 -2.83 21.81 12.01
C GLY A 150 -3.85 21.76 13.14
N GLY A 151 -5.16 21.78 12.83
CA GLY A 151 -6.24 21.62 13.81
C GLY A 151 -7.05 20.34 13.57
N ILE A 152 -7.63 19.79 14.66
CA ILE A 152 -8.53 18.62 14.56
C ILE A 152 -9.97 19.10 14.44
N HIS A 153 -10.63 18.70 13.36
CA HIS A 153 -12.02 19.01 13.05
C HIS A 153 -12.86 17.74 13.07
N ALA A 154 -14.01 17.79 13.72
CA ALA A 154 -14.99 16.70 13.77
C ALA A 154 -16.05 16.89 12.68
N PHE A 155 -16.43 15.83 12.03
CA PHE A 155 -17.45 15.76 10.99
C PHE A 155 -18.50 14.73 11.39
N CYS A 156 -19.76 15.01 11.09
CA CYS A 156 -20.88 14.09 11.27
C CYS A 156 -21.84 14.21 10.09
N ASP A 157 -22.60 13.15 9.86
CA ASP A 157 -23.59 13.06 8.77
C ASP A 157 -22.99 13.23 7.34
N GLN A 158 -21.66 13.07 7.17
CA GLN A 158 -20.95 13.08 5.93
C GLN A 158 -20.14 11.80 5.78
N TYR A 159 -20.15 11.16 4.62
CA TYR A 159 -19.41 9.93 4.40
C TYR A 159 -17.95 10.23 4.03
N ILE A 160 -17.00 9.76 4.86
CA ILE A 160 -15.60 10.15 4.76
C ILE A 160 -14.96 9.85 3.39
N THR A 161 -15.36 8.78 2.69
CA THR A 161 -14.79 8.43 1.40
C THR A 161 -15.07 9.50 0.35
N TYR A 162 -16.27 10.08 0.33
CA TYR A 162 -16.60 11.24 -0.52
C TYR A 162 -15.81 12.48 -0.09
N ASP A 163 -15.73 12.78 1.21
CA ASP A 163 -15.00 13.95 1.72
C ASP A 163 -13.51 13.90 1.35
N LEU A 164 -12.86 12.73 1.46
CA LEU A 164 -11.46 12.57 1.06
C LEU A 164 -11.27 12.75 -0.45
N SER A 165 -12.20 12.24 -1.28
CA SER A 165 -12.16 12.42 -2.74
C SER A 165 -12.32 13.90 -3.12
N ASP A 166 -13.28 14.60 -2.51
CA ASP A 166 -13.50 16.03 -2.76
C ASP A 166 -12.27 16.87 -2.37
N ARG A 167 -11.63 16.57 -1.22
CA ARG A 167 -10.39 17.24 -0.78
C ARG A 167 -9.25 17.01 -1.75
N ALA A 168 -9.11 15.80 -2.28
CA ALA A 168 -8.09 15.51 -3.29
C ALA A 168 -8.32 16.32 -4.58
N ILE A 169 -9.58 16.43 -5.03
CA ILE A 169 -9.96 17.26 -6.16
C ILE A 169 -9.67 18.74 -5.89
N GLU A 170 -10.04 19.25 -4.72
CA GLU A 170 -9.76 20.64 -4.35
C GLU A 170 -8.25 20.92 -4.24
N PHE A 171 -7.42 19.97 -3.76
CA PHE A 171 -5.96 20.08 -3.79
C PHE A 171 -5.47 20.25 -5.23
N VAL A 172 -5.90 19.39 -6.15
CA VAL A 172 -5.51 19.47 -7.57
C VAL A 172 -5.92 20.82 -8.18
N ARG A 173 -7.14 21.31 -7.91
CA ARG A 173 -7.61 22.62 -8.38
C ARG A 173 -6.77 23.78 -7.88
N ARG A 174 -6.38 23.75 -6.60
CA ARG A 174 -5.54 24.80 -6.00
C ARG A 174 -4.14 24.85 -6.62
N HIS A 175 -3.59 23.69 -7.02
CA HIS A 175 -2.20 23.56 -7.44
C HIS A 175 -2.01 23.26 -8.94
N LYS A 176 -3.05 23.39 -9.76
CA LYS A 176 -3.05 23.05 -11.19
C LYS A 176 -1.98 23.78 -12.04
N ASP A 177 -1.47 24.91 -11.58
CA ASP A 177 -0.55 25.76 -12.31
C ASP A 177 0.95 25.52 -11.92
N GLN A 178 1.23 24.51 -11.10
CA GLN A 178 2.57 24.16 -10.63
C GLN A 178 2.67 22.64 -10.40
N PRO A 179 3.88 22.03 -10.44
CA PRO A 179 4.01 20.61 -10.20
C PRO A 179 3.63 20.26 -8.76
N PHE A 180 2.91 19.15 -8.58
CA PHE A 180 2.46 18.69 -7.28
C PHE A 180 2.66 17.18 -7.10
N PHE A 181 2.84 16.79 -5.85
CA PHE A 181 2.76 15.41 -5.37
C PHE A 181 1.58 15.31 -4.39
N LEU A 182 0.59 14.50 -4.73
CA LEU A 182 -0.56 14.20 -3.88
C LEU A 182 -0.53 12.73 -3.45
N HIS A 183 -0.49 12.46 -2.15
CA HIS A 183 -0.79 11.14 -1.61
C HIS A 183 -2.23 11.10 -1.11
N LEU A 184 -3.10 10.33 -1.80
CA LEU A 184 -4.48 10.08 -1.42
C LEU A 184 -4.58 8.71 -0.73
N GLY A 185 -4.58 8.70 0.60
CA GLY A 185 -4.74 7.50 1.41
C GLY A 185 -6.19 7.30 1.84
N HIS A 186 -6.98 6.57 1.04
CA HIS A 186 -8.35 6.25 1.42
C HIS A 186 -8.43 5.43 2.70
N ALA A 187 -9.54 5.55 3.45
CA ALA A 187 -9.90 4.66 4.55
C ALA A 187 -10.58 3.38 4.05
N ALA A 188 -11.24 3.44 2.90
CA ALA A 188 -12.00 2.33 2.32
C ALA A 188 -11.07 1.26 1.71
N PRO A 189 -11.47 -0.03 1.85
CA PRO A 189 -12.61 -0.56 2.58
C PRO A 189 -12.29 -1.02 4.03
N HIS A 190 -11.35 -0.38 4.74
CA HIS A 190 -11.03 -0.70 6.14
C HIS A 190 -12.26 -0.54 7.05
N ARG A 191 -12.37 -1.37 8.07
CA ARG A 191 -13.42 -1.24 9.11
C ARG A 191 -13.33 0.08 9.90
N PRO A 192 -14.46 0.56 10.47
CA PRO A 192 -15.78 -0.09 10.54
C PRO A 192 -16.44 -0.24 9.18
N LEU A 193 -17.20 -1.34 8.98
CA LEU A 193 -17.86 -1.60 7.70
C LEU A 193 -19.16 -0.81 7.63
N GLU A 194 -19.15 0.30 6.92
CA GLU A 194 -20.28 1.19 6.73
C GLU A 194 -20.25 1.76 5.32
N ALA A 195 -21.36 1.79 4.66
CA ALA A 195 -21.52 2.37 3.32
C ALA A 195 -22.95 2.92 3.14
N PRO A 196 -23.21 3.75 2.12
CA PRO A 196 -24.55 4.21 1.81
C PRO A 196 -25.53 3.06 1.59
N ASP A 197 -26.66 3.08 2.30
CA ASP A 197 -27.64 1.98 2.35
C ASP A 197 -28.16 1.60 0.96
N GLU A 198 -28.33 2.56 0.07
CA GLU A 198 -28.81 2.36 -1.31
C GLU A 198 -27.82 1.55 -2.16
N ILE A 199 -26.51 1.69 -1.91
CA ILE A 199 -25.48 0.91 -2.61
C ILE A 199 -25.40 -0.49 -2.00
N VAL A 200 -25.40 -0.59 -0.67
CA VAL A 200 -25.40 -1.89 0.04
C VAL A 200 -26.59 -2.75 -0.36
N ALA A 201 -27.78 -2.14 -0.48
CA ALA A 201 -29.01 -2.84 -0.89
C ALA A 201 -28.86 -3.54 -2.26
N GLN A 202 -28.17 -2.92 -3.22
CA GLN A 202 -27.93 -3.52 -4.53
C GLN A 202 -27.08 -4.83 -4.43
N TYR A 203 -26.09 -4.87 -3.53
CA TYR A 203 -25.29 -6.08 -3.31
C TYR A 203 -26.06 -7.14 -2.54
N ARG A 204 -26.90 -6.78 -1.57
CA ARG A 204 -27.83 -7.70 -0.88
C ARG A 204 -28.81 -8.37 -1.87
N GLU A 205 -29.36 -7.59 -2.79
CA GLU A 205 -30.26 -8.09 -3.85
C GLU A 205 -29.56 -9.09 -4.80
N ARG A 206 -28.25 -8.93 -4.98
CA ARG A 206 -27.41 -9.88 -5.74
C ARG A 206 -27.05 -11.14 -4.95
N GLY A 207 -27.44 -11.25 -3.68
CA GLY A 207 -27.27 -12.44 -2.83
C GLY A 207 -25.97 -12.48 -2.05
N PHE A 208 -25.23 -11.39 -1.96
CA PHE A 208 -24.03 -11.32 -1.09
C PHE A 208 -24.43 -11.25 0.39
N ASP A 209 -23.57 -11.85 1.25
CA ASP A 209 -23.70 -11.70 2.68
C ASP A 209 -23.45 -10.24 3.11
N GLU A 210 -23.89 -9.91 4.32
CA GLU A 210 -23.88 -8.52 4.80
C GLU A 210 -22.50 -7.87 4.78
N LYS A 211 -21.45 -8.58 5.20
CA LYS A 211 -20.10 -8.04 5.25
C LYS A 211 -19.52 -7.83 3.85
N THR A 212 -19.71 -8.79 2.97
CA THR A 212 -19.29 -8.67 1.56
C THR A 212 -20.04 -7.54 0.87
N ALA A 213 -21.35 -7.41 1.10
CA ALA A 213 -22.16 -6.32 0.56
C ALA A 213 -21.65 -4.95 1.01
N LEU A 214 -21.34 -4.79 2.29
CA LEU A 214 -20.77 -3.56 2.84
C LEU A 214 -19.40 -3.24 2.24
N VAL A 215 -18.48 -4.22 2.18
CA VAL A 215 -17.14 -4.01 1.63
C VAL A 215 -17.21 -3.61 0.16
N TYR A 216 -18.02 -4.31 -0.66
CA TYR A 216 -18.15 -3.95 -2.08
C TYR A 216 -18.80 -2.59 -2.29
N ALA A 217 -19.77 -2.21 -1.44
CA ALA A 217 -20.34 -0.87 -1.47
C ALA A 217 -19.30 0.22 -1.09
N MET A 218 -18.45 -0.03 -0.09
CA MET A 218 -17.35 0.87 0.28
C MET A 218 -16.35 1.05 -0.87
N ILE A 219 -16.02 -0.04 -1.57
CA ILE A 219 -15.12 -0.02 -2.73
C ILE A 219 -15.78 0.73 -3.91
N GLU A 220 -17.07 0.52 -4.17
CA GLU A 220 -17.80 1.22 -5.23
C GLU A 220 -17.81 2.75 -5.02
N VAL A 221 -18.01 3.21 -3.77
CA VAL A 221 -17.93 4.64 -3.45
C VAL A 221 -16.50 5.19 -3.61
N MET A 222 -15.48 4.41 -3.27
CA MET A 222 -14.09 4.79 -3.50
C MET A 222 -13.78 4.88 -4.99
N ASP A 223 -14.23 3.92 -5.78
CA ASP A 223 -14.11 3.89 -7.24
C ASP A 223 -14.74 5.12 -7.89
N GLU A 224 -15.96 5.49 -7.45
CA GLU A 224 -16.64 6.70 -7.91
C GLU A 224 -15.81 7.96 -7.62
N GLY A 225 -15.29 8.10 -6.40
CA GLY A 225 -14.45 9.23 -6.00
C GLY A 225 -13.16 9.32 -6.81
N ILE A 226 -12.51 8.19 -7.09
CA ILE A 226 -11.33 8.14 -7.96
C ILE A 226 -11.71 8.53 -9.39
N GLY A 227 -12.87 8.07 -9.89
CA GLY A 227 -13.38 8.47 -11.21
C GLY A 227 -13.58 9.97 -11.32
N LEU A 228 -14.12 10.62 -10.28
CA LEU A 228 -14.28 12.08 -10.25
C LEU A 228 -12.93 12.81 -10.25
N LEU A 229 -11.94 12.31 -9.52
CA LEU A 229 -10.57 12.85 -9.52
C LEU A 229 -9.92 12.74 -10.91
N MET A 230 -10.06 11.59 -11.58
CA MET A 230 -9.54 11.39 -12.94
C MET A 230 -10.24 12.34 -13.94
N HIS A 231 -11.56 12.48 -13.82
CA HIS A 231 -12.33 13.42 -14.65
C HIS A 231 -11.90 14.88 -14.44
N GLU A 232 -11.56 15.27 -13.21
CA GLU A 232 -11.05 16.61 -12.92
C GLU A 232 -9.68 16.86 -13.59
N LEU A 233 -8.79 15.86 -13.58
CA LEU A 233 -7.50 15.95 -14.30
C LEU A 233 -7.71 16.16 -15.80
N ASP A 234 -8.67 15.44 -16.39
CA ASP A 234 -9.05 15.61 -17.82
C ASP A 234 -9.60 17.03 -18.07
N THR A 235 -10.50 17.51 -17.22
CA THR A 235 -11.13 18.82 -17.32
C THR A 235 -10.12 19.97 -17.25
N LEU A 236 -9.11 19.81 -16.40
CA LEU A 236 -8.02 20.78 -16.23
C LEU A 236 -6.90 20.64 -17.27
N GLY A 237 -6.95 19.61 -18.13
CA GLY A 237 -5.90 19.31 -19.11
C GLY A 237 -4.58 18.86 -18.47
N LEU A 238 -4.64 18.26 -17.29
CA LEU A 238 -3.46 17.80 -16.53
C LEU A 238 -3.17 16.32 -16.74
N ARG A 239 -4.15 15.52 -17.24
CA ARG A 239 -4.09 14.06 -17.28
C ARG A 239 -2.84 13.52 -17.96
N ASP A 240 -2.48 14.09 -19.11
CA ASP A 240 -1.34 13.64 -19.92
C ASP A 240 0.02 13.84 -19.21
N ASN A 241 0.12 14.88 -18.36
CA ASN A 241 1.33 15.19 -17.60
C ASN A 241 1.20 14.82 -16.12
N THR A 242 0.41 13.82 -15.78
CA THR A 242 0.23 13.34 -14.43
C THR A 242 0.51 11.83 -14.35
N ILE A 243 1.45 11.44 -13.51
CA ILE A 243 1.69 10.06 -13.12
C ILE A 243 0.65 9.71 -12.05
N VAL A 244 -0.18 8.70 -12.29
CA VAL A 244 -1.14 8.19 -11.32
C VAL A 244 -0.75 6.76 -10.96
N ILE A 245 -0.49 6.51 -9.67
CA ILE A 245 -0.25 5.18 -9.11
C ILE A 245 -1.45 4.83 -8.25
N PHE A 246 -2.04 3.65 -8.47
CA PHE A 246 -3.04 3.07 -7.58
C PHE A 246 -2.51 1.76 -7.00
N ALA A 247 -2.69 1.57 -5.68
CA ALA A 247 -2.37 0.33 -4.99
C ALA A 247 -3.27 0.11 -3.76
N SER A 248 -3.18 -1.08 -3.14
CA SER A 248 -3.71 -1.33 -1.79
C SER A 248 -2.58 -1.61 -0.82
N ASP A 249 -2.69 -1.16 0.41
CA ASP A 249 -1.60 -1.29 1.39
C ASP A 249 -1.36 -2.72 1.90
N ASN A 250 -2.35 -3.58 1.87
CA ASN A 250 -2.27 -5.02 2.16
C ASN A 250 -3.52 -5.75 1.63
N GLY A 251 -3.53 -7.07 1.75
CA GLY A 251 -4.70 -7.88 1.40
C GLY A 251 -5.89 -7.68 2.33
N PRO A 252 -7.04 -8.34 2.04
CA PRO A 252 -8.32 -8.12 2.71
C PRO A 252 -8.29 -8.48 4.20
N ASP A 253 -8.96 -7.65 5.04
CA ASP A 253 -9.09 -7.94 6.49
C ASP A 253 -10.06 -9.11 6.71
N PRO A 254 -9.63 -10.19 7.36
CA PRO A 254 -10.48 -11.33 7.66
C PRO A 254 -11.66 -11.01 8.60
N LEU A 255 -11.59 -9.93 9.39
CA LEU A 255 -12.73 -9.48 10.19
C LEU A 255 -13.84 -8.88 9.34
N ALA A 256 -13.53 -8.42 8.14
CA ALA A 256 -14.49 -7.98 7.14
C ALA A 256 -15.23 -9.13 6.45
N GLY A 257 -14.95 -10.39 6.78
CA GLY A 257 -15.52 -11.58 6.20
C GLY A 257 -14.64 -12.18 5.10
N GLU A 258 -14.92 -13.42 4.77
CA GLU A 258 -14.30 -14.08 3.63
C GLU A 258 -15.03 -13.65 2.35
N ARG A 259 -14.26 -13.14 1.38
CA ARG A 259 -14.75 -12.77 0.07
C ARG A 259 -13.78 -13.25 -1.00
N PHE A 260 -14.21 -13.20 -2.24
CA PHE A 260 -13.36 -13.61 -3.34
C PHE A 260 -12.08 -12.75 -3.40
N ASN A 261 -10.92 -13.38 -3.24
CA ASN A 261 -9.61 -12.76 -3.39
C ASN A 261 -8.76 -13.51 -4.41
N HIS A 262 -9.31 -13.74 -5.60
CA HIS A 262 -8.64 -14.41 -6.73
C HIS A 262 -8.01 -15.77 -6.35
N GLN A 263 -8.59 -16.47 -5.39
CA GLN A 263 -8.12 -17.75 -4.81
C GLN A 263 -6.74 -17.66 -4.12
N LEU A 264 -6.17 -16.48 -3.94
CA LEU A 264 -4.91 -16.29 -3.23
C LEU A 264 -5.03 -16.73 -1.77
N ARG A 265 -4.05 -17.50 -1.30
CA ARG A 265 -4.02 -18.01 0.06
C ARG A 265 -3.72 -16.91 1.06
N GLY A 266 -4.35 -16.95 2.22
CA GLY A 266 -4.14 -16.00 3.31
C GLY A 266 -4.87 -14.68 3.11
N MET A 267 -4.69 -13.78 4.07
CA MET A 267 -5.36 -12.48 4.16
C MET A 267 -4.44 -11.52 4.94
N LYS A 268 -4.86 -10.29 5.17
CA LYS A 268 -4.19 -9.34 6.08
C LYS A 268 -3.67 -10.06 7.34
N TYR A 269 -2.50 -9.72 7.80
CA TYR A 269 -1.70 -10.33 8.86
C TYR A 269 -0.82 -11.50 8.43
N GLU A 270 -1.04 -12.12 7.28
CA GLU A 270 -0.35 -13.32 6.82
C GLU A 270 0.53 -13.01 5.60
N VAL A 271 1.77 -13.50 5.60
CA VAL A 271 2.72 -13.27 4.49
C VAL A 271 2.52 -14.23 3.29
N TYR A 272 1.40 -14.93 3.26
CA TYR A 272 0.93 -15.63 2.06
C TYR A 272 0.47 -14.65 0.98
N GLU A 273 0.32 -15.13 -0.26
CA GLU A 273 -0.04 -14.28 -1.40
C GLU A 273 -1.26 -13.41 -1.12
N GLY A 274 -2.33 -13.94 -0.52
CA GLY A 274 -3.54 -13.18 -0.22
C GLY A 274 -3.38 -12.04 0.79
N GLY A 275 -2.27 -12.01 1.54
CA GLY A 275 -2.00 -10.93 2.49
C GLY A 275 -1.09 -9.83 1.97
N ILE A 276 -0.25 -10.14 0.98
CA ILE A 276 0.79 -9.23 0.47
C ILE A 276 0.72 -8.92 -1.02
N HIS A 277 0.11 -9.78 -1.82
CA HIS A 277 -0.11 -9.55 -3.25
C HIS A 277 -1.31 -8.62 -3.42
N VAL A 278 -1.08 -7.43 -3.95
CA VAL A 278 -2.04 -6.33 -3.98
C VAL A 278 -2.22 -5.80 -5.41
N PRO A 279 -3.36 -5.16 -5.74
CA PRO A 279 -3.47 -4.42 -6.99
C PRO A 279 -2.43 -3.32 -7.04
N PHE A 280 -1.79 -3.17 -8.21
CA PHE A 280 -0.83 -2.11 -8.46
C PHE A 280 -0.81 -1.74 -9.95
N MET A 281 -0.97 -0.46 -10.24
CA MET A 281 -0.92 0.06 -11.60
C MET A 281 -0.30 1.45 -11.65
N VAL A 282 0.34 1.76 -12.78
CA VAL A 282 0.95 3.06 -13.06
C VAL A 282 0.44 3.59 -14.39
N SER A 283 -0.18 4.75 -14.38
CA SER A 283 -0.68 5.44 -15.57
C SER A 283 0.08 6.75 -15.79
N TRP A 284 0.59 6.95 -16.98
CA TRP A 284 1.16 8.22 -17.46
C TRP A 284 0.93 8.32 -18.96
N PRO A 285 -0.24 8.81 -19.42
CA PRO A 285 -0.69 8.66 -20.80
C PRO A 285 0.26 9.21 -21.87
N SER A 286 0.99 10.30 -21.57
CA SER A 286 1.94 10.88 -22.55
C SER A 286 3.24 10.09 -22.71
N GLN A 287 3.55 9.14 -21.80
CA GLN A 287 4.86 8.49 -21.74
C GLN A 287 4.78 6.96 -21.71
N LEU A 288 3.78 6.37 -21.08
CA LEU A 288 3.68 4.93 -20.90
C LEU A 288 2.59 4.34 -21.81
N GLU A 289 2.95 3.27 -22.50
CA GLU A 289 1.98 2.46 -23.22
C GLU A 289 1.27 1.50 -22.25
N PRO A 290 -0.06 1.49 -22.20
CA PRO A 290 -0.81 0.57 -21.37
C PRO A 290 -0.49 -0.89 -21.70
N GLY A 291 -0.49 -1.72 -20.68
CA GLY A 291 -0.25 -3.15 -20.85
C GLY A 291 0.05 -3.85 -19.55
N THR A 292 0.13 -5.18 -19.60
CA THR A 292 0.40 -6.01 -18.44
C THR A 292 1.89 -6.32 -18.35
N ARG A 293 2.43 -6.36 -17.12
CA ARG A 293 3.79 -6.79 -16.80
C ARG A 293 3.74 -7.94 -15.80
N ASP A 294 4.60 -8.93 -16.03
CA ASP A 294 4.76 -10.11 -15.17
C ASP A 294 5.99 -10.02 -14.27
N ASP A 295 6.69 -8.90 -14.31
CA ASP A 295 7.80 -8.62 -13.41
C ASP A 295 7.31 -8.51 -11.96
N VAL A 296 8.13 -9.03 -11.05
CA VAL A 296 7.86 -8.88 -9.60
C VAL A 296 8.20 -7.47 -9.18
N VAL A 297 7.24 -6.76 -8.62
CA VAL A 297 7.41 -5.40 -8.10
C VAL A 297 7.02 -5.34 -6.63
N HIS A 298 7.67 -4.46 -5.88
CA HIS A 298 7.49 -4.33 -4.45
C HIS A 298 7.37 -2.86 -4.05
N PHE A 299 6.68 -2.56 -2.97
CA PHE A 299 6.46 -1.17 -2.54
C PHE A 299 7.75 -0.37 -2.30
N ILE A 300 8.85 -1.05 -1.90
CA ILE A 300 10.15 -0.38 -1.77
C ILE A 300 10.67 0.19 -3.10
N ASP A 301 10.20 -0.31 -4.23
CA ASP A 301 10.60 0.12 -5.57
C ASP A 301 9.99 1.47 -5.99
N VAL A 302 8.93 1.92 -5.29
CA VAL A 302 8.18 3.14 -5.68
C VAL A 302 9.03 4.40 -5.55
N VAL A 303 9.77 4.55 -4.46
CA VAL A 303 10.62 5.75 -4.24
C VAL A 303 11.70 5.88 -5.32
N PRO A 304 12.55 4.88 -5.58
CA PRO A 304 13.57 5.00 -6.62
C PRO A 304 12.95 5.13 -8.03
N THR A 305 11.78 4.57 -8.29
CA THR A 305 11.06 4.73 -9.56
C THR A 305 10.61 6.18 -9.76
N LEU A 306 9.92 6.75 -8.78
CA LEU A 306 9.48 8.15 -8.89
C LEU A 306 10.67 9.12 -8.87
N ALA A 307 11.75 8.79 -8.17
CA ALA A 307 12.97 9.58 -8.20
C ALA A 307 13.56 9.63 -9.63
N GLU A 308 13.60 8.52 -10.33
CA GLU A 308 14.08 8.49 -11.72
C GLU A 308 13.12 9.18 -12.68
N LEU A 309 11.80 8.92 -12.60
CA LEU A 309 10.80 9.53 -13.47
C LEU A 309 10.68 11.05 -13.30
N CYS A 310 10.88 11.56 -12.09
CA CYS A 310 10.72 12.97 -11.73
C CYS A 310 12.04 13.72 -11.51
N ASP A 311 13.20 13.07 -11.76
CA ASP A 311 14.54 13.63 -11.55
C ASP A 311 14.71 14.15 -10.10
N LEU A 312 14.30 13.34 -9.09
CA LEU A 312 14.49 13.66 -7.68
C LEU A 312 15.91 13.27 -7.24
N ASP A 313 16.49 14.07 -6.33
CA ASP A 313 17.81 13.78 -5.78
C ASP A 313 17.68 12.83 -4.56
N LEU A 314 18.25 11.64 -4.67
CA LEU A 314 18.26 10.65 -3.58
C LEU A 314 19.43 10.84 -2.59
N SER A 315 20.27 11.87 -2.76
CA SER A 315 21.47 12.05 -1.93
C SER A 315 21.17 12.34 -0.44
N SER A 316 19.96 12.85 -0.13
CA SER A 316 19.48 13.06 1.23
C SER A 316 18.82 11.80 1.84
N ALA A 317 18.43 10.83 1.01
CA ALA A 317 17.82 9.60 1.48
C ALA A 317 18.86 8.67 2.14
N LEU A 318 18.39 7.87 3.10
CA LEU A 318 19.15 6.74 3.61
C LEU A 318 19.25 5.63 2.54
N ASP A 319 20.09 4.62 2.80
CA ASP A 319 20.22 3.49 1.88
C ASP A 319 18.86 2.88 1.54
N ILE A 320 18.45 3.03 0.29
CA ILE A 320 17.19 2.52 -0.26
C ILE A 320 17.33 1.04 -0.58
N ASP A 321 16.37 0.22 -0.13
CA ASP A 321 16.34 -1.22 -0.43
C ASP A 321 15.76 -1.52 -1.82
N GLY A 322 14.86 -0.65 -2.33
CA GLY A 322 14.17 -0.82 -3.60
C GLY A 322 15.02 -0.46 -4.82
N LYS A 323 14.54 -0.87 -5.98
CA LYS A 323 15.12 -0.53 -7.28
C LYS A 323 14.08 0.07 -8.21
N SER A 324 14.52 0.98 -9.06
CA SER A 324 13.64 1.61 -10.05
C SER A 324 12.95 0.59 -10.96
N LEU A 325 11.66 0.84 -11.22
CA LEU A 325 10.82 0.09 -12.16
C LEU A 325 10.81 0.71 -13.56
N VAL A 326 11.60 1.75 -13.82
CA VAL A 326 11.55 2.47 -15.11
C VAL A 326 11.75 1.53 -16.28
N ASP A 327 12.74 0.65 -16.24
CA ASP A 327 12.95 -0.34 -17.31
C ASP A 327 11.73 -1.24 -17.53
N VAL A 328 11.06 -1.67 -16.46
CA VAL A 328 9.83 -2.49 -16.53
C VAL A 328 8.67 -1.69 -17.08
N LEU A 329 8.50 -0.44 -16.64
CA LEU A 329 7.46 0.46 -17.14
C LEU A 329 7.55 0.69 -18.64
N PHE A 330 8.79 0.79 -19.17
CA PHE A 330 9.07 0.95 -20.60
C PHE A 330 9.33 -0.37 -21.35
N ASP A 331 8.87 -1.50 -20.79
CA ASP A 331 8.90 -2.85 -21.39
C ASP A 331 10.32 -3.37 -21.72
N SER A 332 11.32 -2.97 -20.94
CA SER A 332 12.71 -3.43 -21.10
C SER A 332 13.06 -4.58 -20.17
N GLY A 333 12.19 -4.88 -19.17
CA GLY A 333 12.41 -5.89 -18.14
C GLY A 333 13.54 -5.55 -17.17
N ARG A 334 13.64 -6.27 -16.07
CA ARG A 334 14.76 -6.13 -15.12
C ARG A 334 15.19 -7.48 -14.56
N ASP A 335 16.38 -7.53 -13.98
CA ASP A 335 16.83 -8.69 -13.22
C ASP A 335 15.91 -8.88 -12.01
N GLN A 336 15.49 -10.12 -11.76
CA GLN A 336 14.64 -10.44 -10.62
C GLN A 336 15.44 -10.33 -9.31
N GLU A 337 14.84 -9.62 -8.37
CA GLU A 337 15.38 -9.44 -7.02
C GLU A 337 14.65 -10.35 -6.04
N ALA A 338 15.32 -10.66 -4.93
CA ALA A 338 14.68 -11.37 -3.84
C ALA A 338 13.99 -10.35 -2.91
N HIS A 339 12.75 -10.65 -2.53
CA HIS A 339 11.96 -9.81 -1.64
C HIS A 339 11.63 -10.54 -0.35
N PHE A 340 11.59 -9.80 0.75
CA PHE A 340 11.44 -10.33 2.10
C PHE A 340 10.23 -9.69 2.78
N TRP A 341 9.55 -10.48 3.60
CA TRP A 341 8.44 -10.04 4.45
C TRP A 341 8.56 -10.65 5.82
N GLN A 342 8.17 -9.90 6.82
CA GLN A 342 7.95 -10.40 8.17
C GLN A 342 6.95 -9.49 8.88
N TRP A 343 6.03 -10.07 9.61
CA TRP A 343 5.19 -9.31 10.52
C TRP A 343 4.68 -10.15 11.69
N ASN A 344 4.72 -9.56 12.87
CA ASN A 344 4.02 -10.02 14.06
C ASN A 344 3.67 -8.81 14.94
N ARG A 345 2.79 -8.99 15.92
CA ARG A 345 2.46 -7.92 16.86
C ARG A 345 3.62 -7.68 17.82
N GLY A 346 4.07 -6.41 17.96
CA GLY A 346 5.15 -6.00 18.83
C GLY A 346 6.52 -6.12 18.18
N ILE A 347 7.53 -6.48 18.97
CA ILE A 347 8.91 -6.62 18.48
C ILE A 347 8.99 -7.74 17.44
N PRO A 348 9.68 -7.51 16.31
CA PRO A 348 9.80 -8.51 15.26
C PRO A 348 10.40 -9.83 15.72
N HIS A 349 9.81 -10.93 15.24
CA HIS A 349 10.31 -12.30 15.43
C HIS A 349 10.48 -12.93 14.05
N TYR A 350 11.69 -12.91 13.54
CA TYR A 350 11.99 -13.29 12.15
C TYR A 350 11.86 -14.77 11.85
N SER A 351 11.70 -15.62 12.89
CA SER A 351 11.51 -17.07 12.72
C SER A 351 10.09 -17.49 12.37
N HIS A 352 9.14 -16.55 12.27
CA HIS A 352 7.76 -16.87 11.95
C HIS A 352 7.02 -15.70 11.30
N ASN A 353 5.98 -16.04 10.56
CA ASN A 353 5.25 -15.14 9.68
C ASN A 353 6.21 -14.28 8.85
N ALA A 354 7.24 -14.95 8.33
CA ALA A 354 8.22 -14.37 7.45
C ALA A 354 8.20 -15.09 6.11
N ALA A 355 8.58 -14.41 5.05
CA ALA A 355 8.67 -14.99 3.73
C ALA A 355 9.86 -14.42 2.96
N LEU A 356 10.36 -15.24 2.05
CA LEU A 356 11.31 -14.85 1.01
C LEU A 356 10.76 -15.31 -0.33
N ARG A 357 10.63 -14.40 -1.28
CA ARG A 357 10.45 -14.71 -2.68
C ARG A 357 11.76 -14.50 -3.44
N ASP A 358 12.20 -15.52 -4.19
CA ASP A 358 13.41 -15.51 -5.01
C ASP A 358 13.06 -16.11 -6.39
N GLY A 359 12.79 -15.25 -7.35
CA GLY A 359 12.22 -15.64 -8.64
C GLY A 359 10.85 -16.30 -8.48
N ASP A 360 10.71 -17.52 -9.01
CA ASP A 360 9.47 -18.31 -8.95
C ASP A 360 9.24 -18.99 -7.58
N TRP A 361 10.25 -19.02 -6.71
CA TRP A 361 10.18 -19.73 -5.44
C TRP A 361 9.87 -18.82 -4.27
N LYS A 362 8.95 -19.27 -3.42
CA LYS A 362 8.60 -18.59 -2.16
C LYS A 362 8.71 -19.54 -0.99
N LEU A 363 9.55 -19.16 -0.02
CA LEU A 363 9.61 -19.81 1.30
C LEU A 363 8.76 -19.01 2.27
N VAL A 364 7.91 -19.69 3.02
CA VAL A 364 7.09 -19.11 4.09
C VAL A 364 7.43 -19.78 5.41
N LEU A 365 7.74 -18.97 6.42
CA LEU A 365 7.82 -19.40 7.83
C LEU A 365 6.44 -19.09 8.45
N PRO A 366 5.53 -20.09 8.51
CA PRO A 366 4.13 -19.82 8.83
C PRO A 366 3.94 -19.55 10.32
N PHE A 367 3.02 -18.63 10.63
CA PHE A 367 2.54 -18.39 11.99
C PHE A 367 1.23 -17.59 11.95
N LEU A 368 0.26 -17.99 12.75
CA LEU A 368 -0.99 -17.26 12.91
C LEU A 368 -0.84 -16.23 14.03
N THR A 369 -0.72 -14.96 13.68
CA THR A 369 -0.39 -13.89 14.62
C THR A 369 -1.58 -13.15 15.18
N ARG A 370 -2.80 -13.47 14.78
CA ARG A 370 -4.01 -12.71 15.10
C ARG A 370 -4.21 -12.39 16.58
N ASN A 371 -3.80 -13.26 17.48
CA ASN A 371 -4.01 -13.10 18.93
C ASN A 371 -2.79 -13.45 19.78
N LEU A 372 -1.66 -13.78 19.17
CA LEU A 372 -0.47 -14.24 19.88
C LEU A 372 0.60 -13.14 19.88
N VAL A 373 1.06 -12.79 21.06
CA VAL A 373 2.26 -11.98 21.25
C VAL A 373 3.40 -12.98 21.38
N SER A 374 4.30 -12.98 20.39
CA SER A 374 5.63 -13.59 20.42
C SER A 374 5.78 -14.93 21.18
N GLU A 375 5.34 -16.02 20.58
CA GLU A 375 5.84 -17.36 20.89
C GLU A 375 6.54 -17.92 19.65
N GLU A 376 7.54 -18.75 19.81
CA GLU A 376 8.20 -19.40 18.67
C GLU A 376 7.19 -20.26 17.90
N SER A 377 7.18 -20.14 16.57
CA SER A 377 6.35 -20.99 15.73
C SER A 377 6.83 -22.44 15.82
N THR A 378 5.88 -23.34 16.03
CA THR A 378 6.12 -24.80 15.97
C THR A 378 5.88 -25.37 14.58
N LEU A 379 5.45 -24.55 13.62
CA LEU A 379 5.17 -24.96 12.26
C LEU A 379 6.47 -25.03 11.44
N SER A 380 6.57 -26.06 10.60
CA SER A 380 7.68 -26.19 9.67
C SER A 380 7.59 -25.16 8.54
N PRO A 381 8.73 -24.69 8.00
CA PRO A 381 8.75 -23.89 6.79
C PRO A 381 8.03 -24.58 5.64
N ALA A 382 7.30 -23.82 4.83
CA ALA A 382 6.62 -24.27 3.62
C ALA A 382 7.25 -23.63 2.38
N LEU A 383 7.40 -24.38 1.30
CA LEU A 383 8.04 -23.93 0.06
C LEU A 383 7.07 -24.07 -1.12
N TYR A 384 6.92 -23.01 -1.90
CA TYR A 384 6.03 -22.96 -3.05
C TYR A 384 6.79 -22.55 -4.32
N ASN A 385 6.33 -23.05 -5.48
CA ASN A 385 6.73 -22.55 -6.79
C ASN A 385 5.56 -21.75 -7.36
N LEU A 386 5.62 -20.43 -7.26
CA LEU A 386 4.50 -19.55 -7.63
C LEU A 386 4.20 -19.52 -9.14
N LYS A 387 5.14 -19.97 -9.98
CA LYS A 387 4.88 -20.12 -11.42
C LYS A 387 3.89 -21.24 -11.72
N ASP A 388 4.01 -22.35 -11.00
CA ASP A 388 3.19 -23.54 -11.20
C ASP A 388 2.00 -23.60 -10.23
N ASP A 389 2.15 -22.94 -9.06
CA ASP A 389 1.18 -22.91 -7.96
C ASP A 389 1.09 -21.49 -7.35
N PRO A 390 0.47 -20.52 -8.06
CA PRO A 390 0.33 -19.14 -7.58
C PRO A 390 -0.59 -19.02 -6.35
N PHE A 391 -1.28 -20.09 -5.97
CA PHE A 391 -2.23 -20.14 -4.86
C PHE A 391 -1.65 -20.75 -3.57
N GLU A 392 -0.38 -21.17 -3.60
CA GLU A 392 0.33 -21.76 -2.42
C GLU A 392 -0.41 -22.98 -1.84
N ILE A 393 -0.89 -23.89 -2.72
CA ILE A 393 -1.66 -25.09 -2.35
C ILE A 393 -0.72 -26.24 -2.00
N THR A 394 0.36 -26.41 -2.77
CA THR A 394 1.24 -27.58 -2.70
C THR A 394 2.57 -27.23 -2.04
N ASP A 395 2.76 -27.67 -0.79
CA ASP A 395 4.05 -27.52 -0.10
C ASP A 395 5.10 -28.47 -0.68
N LEU A 396 6.19 -27.90 -1.18
CA LEU A 396 7.32 -28.61 -1.78
C LEU A 396 8.55 -28.70 -0.85
N ALA A 397 8.45 -28.30 0.43
CA ALA A 397 9.57 -28.22 1.34
C ALA A 397 10.30 -29.56 1.53
N GLU A 398 9.56 -30.67 1.69
CA GLU A 398 10.14 -32.00 1.82
C GLU A 398 10.88 -32.50 0.56
N GLN A 399 10.46 -32.00 -0.61
CA GLN A 399 11.04 -32.37 -1.91
C GLN A 399 12.31 -31.57 -2.20
N HIS A 400 12.46 -30.37 -1.59
CA HIS A 400 13.56 -29.46 -1.85
C HIS A 400 14.26 -28.95 -0.58
N PRO A 401 14.76 -29.85 0.32
CA PRO A 401 15.29 -29.46 1.63
C PRO A 401 16.51 -28.52 1.55
N GLU A 402 17.36 -28.68 0.54
CA GLU A 402 18.53 -27.80 0.34
C GLU A 402 18.11 -26.37 -0.05
N ARG A 403 17.04 -26.22 -0.85
CA ARG A 403 16.48 -24.92 -1.19
C ARG A 403 15.87 -24.25 0.04
N VAL A 404 15.11 -24.98 0.83
CA VAL A 404 14.56 -24.49 2.11
C VAL A 404 15.67 -23.97 3.00
N GLN A 405 16.75 -24.75 3.19
CA GLN A 405 17.89 -24.36 4.02
C GLN A 405 18.58 -23.08 3.47
N LYS A 406 18.79 -23.00 2.15
CA LYS A 406 19.42 -21.84 1.51
C LYS A 406 18.55 -20.58 1.65
N MET A 407 17.25 -20.70 1.41
CA MET A 407 16.32 -19.55 1.49
C MET A 407 16.14 -19.11 2.95
N ASN A 408 16.06 -20.05 3.91
CA ASN A 408 16.01 -19.70 5.33
C ASN A 408 17.24 -18.93 5.78
N ALA A 409 18.43 -19.37 5.40
CA ALA A 409 19.68 -18.66 5.70
C ALA A 409 19.70 -17.21 5.12
N ARG A 410 19.02 -16.98 4.01
CA ARG A 410 18.86 -15.61 3.45
C ARG A 410 17.87 -14.77 4.27
N ILE A 411 16.79 -15.36 4.78
CA ILE A 411 15.88 -14.67 5.71
C ILE A 411 16.65 -14.27 6.97
N ASP A 412 17.47 -15.19 7.54
CA ASP A 412 18.26 -14.91 8.74
C ASP A 412 19.28 -13.77 8.51
N ALA A 413 19.93 -13.76 7.35
CA ALA A 413 20.87 -12.70 6.98
C ALA A 413 20.19 -11.34 6.80
N TRP A 414 19.05 -11.32 6.09
CA TRP A 414 18.24 -10.11 5.94
C TRP A 414 17.72 -9.61 7.29
N ALA A 415 17.24 -10.53 8.14
CA ALA A 415 16.75 -10.19 9.46
C ALA A 415 17.83 -9.52 10.33
N ALA A 416 19.06 -10.03 10.30
CA ALA A 416 20.19 -9.45 11.03
C ALA A 416 20.51 -8.02 10.53
N ASP A 417 20.48 -7.82 9.22
CA ASP A 417 20.78 -6.56 8.58
C ASP A 417 19.71 -5.48 8.90
N VAL A 418 18.43 -5.78 8.71
CA VAL A 418 17.36 -4.80 8.99
C VAL A 418 17.17 -4.53 10.49
N GLU A 419 17.48 -5.52 11.34
CA GLU A 419 17.41 -5.38 12.80
C GLU A 419 18.50 -4.44 13.32
N GLU A 420 19.70 -4.42 12.71
CA GLU A 420 20.76 -3.47 13.05
C GLU A 420 20.28 -2.02 12.88
N ASP A 421 19.59 -1.72 11.79
CA ASP A 421 19.00 -0.40 11.56
C ASP A 421 17.90 -0.09 12.59
N ARG A 422 16.98 -1.04 12.81
CA ARG A 422 15.85 -0.85 13.71
C ARG A 422 16.29 -0.49 15.13
N VAL A 423 17.32 -1.14 15.65
CA VAL A 423 17.77 -0.91 17.04
C VAL A 423 18.70 0.28 17.19
N ARG A 424 19.29 0.79 16.10
CA ARG A 424 20.22 1.92 16.12
C ARG A 424 19.62 3.17 16.78
N HIS A 425 18.32 3.40 16.56
CA HIS A 425 17.61 4.56 17.09
C HIS A 425 17.04 4.36 18.51
N ASN A 426 17.16 3.14 19.07
CA ASN A 426 16.73 2.83 20.44
C ASN A 426 17.92 2.80 21.43
N ALA A 427 19.14 3.06 20.98
CA ALA A 427 20.36 3.14 21.76
C ALA A 427 20.75 4.62 21.98
#